data_86ed222e6d1fb5a2698371b7bb5b6c61
#
_entry.id   86ed222e6d1fb5a2698371b7bb5b6c61
#
_cell.length_a   1.000
_cell.length_b   1.000
_cell.length_c   1.000
_cell.angle_alpha   90.00
_cell.angle_beta   90.00
_cell.angle_gamma   90.00
#
_symmetry.space_group_name_H-M   'P 1'
#
loop_
_entity.id
_entity.type
_entity.pdbx_description
1 polymer ?
#
loop_
_entity_poly.entity_id
_entity_poly.type
_entity_poly.pdbx_seq_one_letter_code
_entity_poly.pdbx_strand_id
1 'polypeptide(L)'
;MLDEKFGIVKGTMTTTHSYTGDQRLLDASHRDLRRARAAALNIVPTTTGAAKAVALVLPNLKGKLNGCALRVPTPTVSVVDLVIQVEKKTFAEEVNAAFREAASSGPAVGILAVSDEPLVSCDFKMTDVSVTIDSALTMVMGDDMVKVIAW
;
A
#
# COMPACT_ATOMS: atom_id res chain seq x y z
N MET A 1 10.23 8.52 -3.72
CA MET A 1 9.90 8.73 -5.15
C MET A 1 8.68 9.63 -5.32
N LEU A 2 7.41 9.23 -4.94
CA LEU A 2 6.23 10.10 -5.12
C LEU A 2 6.40 11.47 -4.47
N ASP A 3 6.89 11.54 -3.23
CA ASP A 3 7.14 12.79 -2.53
C ASP A 3 8.23 13.64 -3.21
N GLU A 4 9.31 13.03 -3.65
CA GLU A 4 10.42 13.72 -4.33
C GLU A 4 10.01 14.28 -5.69
N LYS A 5 9.14 13.57 -6.42
CA LYS A 5 8.77 13.92 -7.80
C LYS A 5 7.54 14.85 -7.87
N PHE A 6 6.58 14.65 -6.97
CA PHE A 6 5.28 15.34 -7.01
C PHE A 6 4.96 16.18 -5.76
N GLY A 7 5.69 16.01 -4.65
CA GLY A 7 5.46 16.69 -3.38
C GLY A 7 4.16 16.24 -2.69
N ILE A 8 4.27 15.41 -1.65
CA ILE A 8 3.08 14.93 -0.92
C ILE A 8 2.59 16.01 0.06
N VAL A 9 1.37 16.49 -0.15
CA VAL A 9 0.68 17.42 0.76
C VAL A 9 0.10 16.64 1.95
N LYS A 10 -0.73 15.63 1.65
CA LYS A 10 -1.37 14.75 2.63
C LYS A 10 -1.91 13.50 1.93
N GLY A 11 -2.27 12.50 2.71
CA GLY A 11 -2.89 11.30 2.15
C GLY A 11 -3.34 10.29 3.17
N THR A 12 -3.97 9.26 2.66
CA THR A 12 -4.40 8.10 3.44
C THR A 12 -4.02 6.81 2.73
N MET A 13 -3.76 5.79 3.52
CA MET A 13 -3.52 4.45 2.98
C MET A 13 -4.43 3.43 3.66
N THR A 14 -4.94 2.50 2.88
CA THR A 14 -5.60 1.30 3.39
C THR A 14 -4.81 0.09 2.93
N THR A 15 -4.33 -0.70 3.87
CA THR A 15 -3.70 -1.97 3.55
C THR A 15 -4.73 -3.08 3.66
N THR A 16 -5.08 -3.72 2.56
CA THR A 16 -5.79 -4.99 2.57
C THR A 16 -4.75 -6.08 2.76
N HIS A 17 -4.74 -6.68 3.95
CA HIS A 17 -3.62 -7.46 4.43
C HIS A 17 -4.02 -8.90 4.70
N SER A 18 -3.16 -9.85 4.35
CA SER A 18 -3.30 -11.25 4.75
C SER A 18 -3.45 -11.37 6.27
N TYR A 19 -4.16 -12.39 6.75
CA TYR A 19 -4.23 -12.66 8.18
C TYR A 19 -2.86 -13.07 8.73
N THR A 20 -2.63 -12.82 10.01
CA THR A 20 -1.35 -13.10 10.68
C THR A 20 -1.59 -13.80 12.01
N GLY A 21 -0.53 -14.36 12.59
CA GLY A 21 -0.58 -15.14 13.82
C GLY A 21 -1.06 -14.38 15.07
N ASP A 22 -1.20 -13.07 15.02
CA ASP A 22 -1.81 -12.28 16.10
C ASP A 22 -3.34 -12.25 16.06
N GLN A 23 -3.97 -12.80 15.01
CA GLN A 23 -5.40 -13.01 14.94
C GLN A 23 -5.78 -14.40 15.47
N ARG A 24 -7.03 -14.54 15.95
CA ARG A 24 -7.53 -15.84 16.38
C ARG A 24 -7.95 -16.70 15.19
N LEU A 25 -7.63 -17.99 15.26
CA LEU A 25 -8.07 -18.97 14.26
C LEU A 25 -9.60 -19.18 14.35
N LEU A 26 -10.11 -19.36 15.57
CA LEU A 26 -11.53 -19.36 15.91
C LEU A 26 -11.82 -18.20 16.85
N ASP A 27 -13.09 -17.83 17.00
CA ASP A 27 -13.49 -16.80 17.97
C ASP A 27 -12.98 -17.17 19.37
N ALA A 28 -12.14 -16.31 19.95
CA ALA A 28 -11.52 -16.55 21.25
C ALA A 28 -11.06 -15.23 21.89
N SER A 29 -10.69 -15.29 23.18
CA SER A 29 -10.23 -14.11 23.91
C SER A 29 -9.03 -13.43 23.25
N HIS A 30 -9.13 -12.12 23.10
CA HIS A 30 -8.06 -11.24 22.63
C HIS A 30 -8.26 -9.83 23.17
N ARG A 31 -7.17 -9.07 23.38
CA ARG A 31 -7.26 -7.67 23.87
C ARG A 31 -7.96 -6.76 22.89
N ASP A 32 -7.72 -6.96 21.60
CA ASP A 32 -8.45 -6.31 20.51
C ASP A 32 -9.64 -7.20 20.13
N LEU A 33 -10.86 -6.73 20.36
CA LEU A 33 -12.09 -7.48 20.10
C LEU A 33 -12.30 -7.81 18.63
N ARG A 34 -11.74 -7.03 17.71
CA ARG A 34 -11.79 -7.33 16.27
C ARG A 34 -10.85 -8.48 15.92
N ARG A 35 -9.64 -8.53 16.51
CA ARG A 35 -8.71 -9.64 16.32
C ARG A 35 -9.10 -10.91 17.11
N ALA A 36 -10.08 -10.81 17.97
CA ALA A 36 -10.68 -11.95 18.67
C ALA A 36 -11.52 -12.84 17.75
N ARG A 37 -11.91 -12.33 16.58
CA ARG A 37 -12.76 -13.05 15.62
C ARG A 37 -11.95 -13.93 14.69
N ALA A 38 -12.58 -15.02 14.24
CA ALA A 38 -11.97 -16.02 13.35
C ALA A 38 -11.39 -15.39 12.07
N ALA A 39 -10.08 -15.51 11.88
CA ALA A 39 -9.33 -14.82 10.82
C ALA A 39 -9.76 -15.21 9.42
N ALA A 40 -10.09 -16.49 9.19
CA ALA A 40 -10.47 -17.02 7.88
C ALA A 40 -11.95 -16.78 7.51
N LEU A 41 -12.74 -16.20 8.41
CA LEU A 41 -14.18 -15.99 8.20
C LEU A 41 -14.59 -14.50 8.18
N ASN A 42 -13.65 -13.60 8.48
CA ASN A 42 -13.98 -12.19 8.68
C ASN A 42 -13.03 -11.26 7.95
N ILE A 43 -13.56 -10.11 7.52
CA ILE A 43 -12.76 -8.92 7.23
C ILE A 43 -12.60 -8.20 8.56
N VAL A 44 -11.35 -8.06 9.04
CA VAL A 44 -11.04 -7.49 10.36
C VAL A 44 -10.35 -6.13 10.20
N PRO A 45 -11.07 -5.00 10.41
CA PRO A 45 -10.43 -3.70 10.47
C PRO A 45 -9.53 -3.61 11.70
N THR A 46 -8.31 -3.12 11.51
CA THR A 46 -7.35 -2.96 12.60
C THR A 46 -6.44 -1.77 12.35
N THR A 47 -5.76 -1.32 13.39
CA THR A 47 -4.73 -0.30 13.25
C THR A 47 -3.53 -0.85 12.47
N THR A 48 -2.84 0.04 11.75
CA THR A 48 -1.56 -0.26 11.12
C THR A 48 -0.49 0.68 11.64
N GLY A 49 0.70 0.14 11.87
CA GLY A 49 1.89 0.93 12.14
C GLY A 49 2.53 1.55 10.90
N ALA A 50 2.09 1.14 9.70
CA ALA A 50 2.76 1.48 8.45
C ALA A 50 2.86 2.99 8.21
N ALA A 51 1.77 3.74 8.39
CA ALA A 51 1.78 5.19 8.22
C ALA A 51 2.71 5.91 9.22
N LYS A 52 2.82 5.37 10.44
CA LYS A 52 3.79 5.88 11.44
C LYS A 52 5.22 5.51 11.07
N ALA A 53 5.43 4.30 10.55
CA ALA A 53 6.75 3.83 10.12
C ALA A 53 7.29 4.66 8.95
N VAL A 54 6.44 5.06 8.00
CA VAL A 54 6.82 5.98 6.91
C VAL A 54 7.43 7.27 7.47
N ALA A 55 6.82 7.86 8.51
CA ALA A 55 7.33 9.09 9.11
C ALA A 55 8.68 8.93 9.85
N LEU A 56 9.08 7.71 10.22
CA LEU A 56 10.40 7.44 10.79
C LEU A 56 11.49 7.44 9.72
N VAL A 57 11.16 6.96 8.51
CA VAL A 57 12.10 6.88 7.38
C VAL A 57 12.09 8.17 6.54
N LEU A 58 10.93 8.79 6.42
CA LEU A 58 10.71 10.05 5.69
C LEU A 58 10.12 11.09 6.63
N PRO A 59 10.95 11.78 7.43
CA PRO A 59 10.48 12.70 8.47
C PRO A 59 9.65 13.88 7.97
N ASN A 60 9.86 14.31 6.74
CA ASN A 60 9.08 15.35 6.04
C ASN A 60 7.61 14.96 5.79
N LEU A 61 7.28 13.65 5.86
CA LEU A 61 5.90 13.13 5.77
C LEU A 61 5.23 12.96 7.13
N LYS A 62 5.87 13.37 8.22
CA LYS A 62 5.29 13.29 9.57
C LYS A 62 4.00 14.10 9.65
N GLY A 63 2.90 13.41 10.01
CA GLY A 63 1.57 14.03 10.13
C GLY A 63 0.83 14.20 8.81
N LYS A 64 1.47 13.98 7.67
CA LYS A 64 0.83 14.08 6.34
C LYS A 64 0.10 12.80 5.94
N LEU A 65 0.50 11.64 6.46
CA LEU A 65 -0.07 10.34 6.13
C LEU A 65 -0.72 9.68 7.34
N ASN A 66 -1.87 9.06 7.11
CA ASN A 66 -2.55 8.20 8.08
C ASN A 66 -3.15 6.98 7.36
N GLY A 67 -3.62 5.98 8.11
CA GLY A 67 -4.22 4.82 7.48
C GLY A 67 -4.66 3.74 8.44
N CYS A 68 -5.27 2.71 7.88
CA CYS A 68 -5.73 1.53 8.58
C CYS A 68 -5.39 0.26 7.80
N ALA A 69 -5.58 -0.90 8.44
CA ALA A 69 -5.50 -2.18 7.77
C ALA A 69 -6.86 -2.90 7.81
N LEU A 70 -7.17 -3.60 6.73
CA LEU A 70 -8.26 -4.57 6.65
C LEU A 70 -7.62 -5.95 6.51
N ARG A 71 -7.69 -6.77 7.56
CA ARG A 71 -7.23 -8.16 7.48
C ARG A 71 -8.29 -8.99 6.78
N VAL A 72 -7.90 -9.77 5.78
CA VAL A 72 -8.79 -10.57 4.94
C VAL A 72 -8.42 -12.05 4.98
N PRO A 73 -9.34 -12.96 4.63
CA PRO A 73 -9.10 -14.41 4.61
C PRO A 73 -8.14 -14.87 3.49
N THR A 74 -6.96 -14.27 3.42
CA THR A 74 -5.90 -14.57 2.45
C THR A 74 -4.61 -14.90 3.22
N PRO A 75 -3.94 -16.03 2.95
CA PRO A 75 -2.82 -16.49 3.78
C PRO A 75 -1.52 -15.72 3.54
N THR A 76 -1.38 -15.06 2.41
CA THR A 76 -0.15 -14.33 2.05
C THR A 76 -0.44 -13.23 1.05
N VAL A 77 0.52 -12.33 0.89
CA VAL A 77 0.46 -11.10 0.09
C VAL A 77 -0.49 -10.07 0.69
N SER A 78 -0.20 -8.83 0.51
CA SER A 78 -1.01 -7.69 0.92
C SER A 78 -1.04 -6.68 -0.21
N VAL A 79 -2.08 -5.86 -0.26
CA VAL A 79 -2.17 -4.75 -1.20
C VAL A 79 -2.39 -3.45 -0.45
N VAL A 80 -1.68 -2.42 -0.85
CA VAL A 80 -1.83 -1.06 -0.34
C VAL A 80 -2.62 -0.24 -1.35
N ASP A 81 -3.70 0.35 -0.90
CA ASP A 81 -4.44 1.42 -1.58
C ASP A 81 -3.98 2.75 -0.98
N LEU A 82 -3.15 3.48 -1.72
CA LEU A 82 -2.60 4.77 -1.32
C LEU A 82 -3.31 5.87 -2.10
N VAL A 83 -3.92 6.81 -1.39
CA VAL A 83 -4.50 8.04 -1.96
C VAL A 83 -3.79 9.23 -1.37
N ILE A 84 -3.18 10.06 -2.22
CA ILE A 84 -2.42 11.25 -1.81
C ILE A 84 -2.83 12.47 -2.63
N GLN A 85 -2.83 13.61 -1.98
CA GLN A 85 -2.82 14.90 -2.65
C GLN A 85 -1.37 15.34 -2.85
N VAL A 86 -1.05 15.79 -4.05
CA VAL A 86 0.29 16.25 -4.45
C VAL A 86 0.31 17.74 -4.80
N GLU A 87 1.49 18.35 -4.68
CA GLU A 87 1.69 19.78 -4.99
C GLU A 87 1.76 20.02 -6.51
N LYS A 88 2.47 19.09 -7.21
CA LYS A 88 2.64 19.19 -8.66
C LYS A 88 1.48 18.50 -9.37
N LYS A 89 0.81 19.24 -10.24
CA LYS A 89 -0.20 18.69 -11.12
C LYS A 89 0.36 17.56 -11.98
N THR A 90 -0.42 16.50 -12.13
CA THR A 90 0.01 15.29 -12.81
C THR A 90 -1.18 14.51 -13.39
N PHE A 91 -0.89 13.42 -14.09
CA PHE A 91 -1.86 12.49 -14.65
C PHE A 91 -1.33 11.05 -14.53
N ALA A 92 -2.18 10.05 -14.73
CA ALA A 92 -1.85 8.67 -14.41
C ALA A 92 -0.62 8.13 -15.16
N GLU A 93 -0.49 8.49 -16.44
CA GLU A 93 0.64 8.06 -17.27
C GLU A 93 1.97 8.64 -16.78
N GLU A 94 1.98 9.91 -16.32
CA GLU A 94 3.18 10.53 -15.73
C GLU A 94 3.59 9.84 -14.42
N VAL A 95 2.61 9.50 -13.57
CA VAL A 95 2.85 8.76 -12.33
C VAL A 95 3.43 7.37 -12.63
N ASN A 96 2.83 6.64 -13.57
CA ASN A 96 3.31 5.33 -13.99
C ASN A 96 4.70 5.38 -14.64
N ALA A 97 4.97 6.41 -15.47
CA ALA A 97 6.30 6.63 -16.04
C ALA A 97 7.35 6.87 -14.96
N ALA A 98 7.02 7.63 -13.91
CA ALA A 98 7.90 7.87 -12.78
C ALA A 98 8.21 6.59 -12.00
N PHE A 99 7.23 5.68 -11.83
CA PHE A 99 7.48 4.37 -11.20
C PHE A 99 8.37 3.48 -12.07
N ARG A 100 8.15 3.44 -13.41
CA ARG A 100 8.99 2.67 -14.33
C ARG A 100 10.43 3.19 -14.36
N GLU A 101 10.62 4.50 -14.37
CA GLU A 101 11.94 5.12 -14.27
C GLU A 101 12.63 4.70 -12.96
N ALA A 102 11.95 4.80 -11.82
CA ALA A 102 12.50 4.41 -10.53
C ALA A 102 12.82 2.90 -10.43
N ALA A 103 12.02 2.04 -11.07
CA ALA A 103 12.24 0.60 -11.10
C ALA A 103 13.43 0.20 -12.00
N SER A 104 13.77 1.01 -13.01
CA SER A 104 14.85 0.74 -13.97
C SER A 104 16.17 1.43 -13.63
N SER A 105 16.13 2.49 -12.82
CA SER A 105 17.33 3.29 -12.50
C SER A 105 17.27 3.84 -11.07
N GLY A 106 18.42 3.97 -10.43
CA GLY A 106 18.56 4.54 -9.09
C GLY A 106 18.36 3.53 -7.95
N PRO A 107 18.08 4.00 -6.74
CA PRO A 107 18.09 3.18 -5.52
C PRO A 107 16.92 2.18 -5.40
N ALA A 108 15.89 2.29 -6.22
CA ALA A 108 14.73 1.40 -6.19
C ALA A 108 14.85 0.18 -7.11
N VAL A 109 15.94 0.07 -7.87
CA VAL A 109 16.21 -1.11 -8.73
C VAL A 109 16.29 -2.37 -7.87
N GLY A 110 15.55 -3.43 -8.26
CA GLY A 110 15.45 -4.67 -7.51
C GLY A 110 14.56 -4.59 -6.24
N ILE A 111 14.03 -3.42 -5.92
CA ILE A 111 13.12 -3.21 -4.77
C ILE A 111 11.70 -2.95 -5.27
N LEU A 112 11.58 -2.17 -6.34
CA LEU A 112 10.33 -1.75 -6.97
C LEU A 112 10.16 -2.44 -8.32
N ALA A 113 8.97 -2.93 -8.59
CA ALA A 113 8.52 -3.36 -9.91
C ALA A 113 7.22 -2.65 -10.32
N VAL A 114 6.90 -2.70 -11.60
CA VAL A 114 5.63 -2.22 -12.16
C VAL A 114 5.05 -3.32 -13.03
N SER A 115 3.78 -3.65 -12.81
CA SER A 115 3.03 -4.61 -13.63
C SER A 115 1.95 -3.90 -14.43
N ASP A 116 1.80 -4.32 -15.68
CA ASP A 116 0.70 -3.94 -16.58
C ASP A 116 -0.31 -5.07 -16.73
N GLU A 117 -0.02 -6.23 -16.13
CA GLU A 117 -0.84 -7.43 -16.23
C GLU A 117 -1.96 -7.45 -15.18
N PRO A 118 -3.12 -8.02 -15.49
CA PRO A 118 -4.25 -8.10 -14.57
C PRO A 118 -4.05 -9.25 -13.55
N LEU A 119 -3.09 -9.05 -12.64
CA LEU A 119 -2.69 -10.03 -11.63
C LEU A 119 -3.51 -9.89 -10.34
N VAL A 120 -3.48 -10.96 -9.54
CA VAL A 120 -4.10 -11.03 -8.21
C VAL A 120 -3.10 -11.47 -7.15
N SER A 121 -3.46 -11.41 -5.89
CA SER A 121 -2.54 -11.64 -4.77
C SER A 121 -1.71 -12.92 -4.84
N CYS A 122 -2.25 -14.02 -5.37
CA CYS A 122 -1.51 -15.27 -5.45
C CYS A 122 -0.37 -15.28 -6.49
N ASP A 123 -0.43 -14.38 -7.48
CA ASP A 123 0.59 -14.27 -8.52
C ASP A 123 1.87 -13.59 -8.00
N PHE A 124 1.75 -12.83 -6.90
CA PHE A 124 2.88 -12.15 -6.25
C PHE A 124 3.59 -13.00 -5.18
N LYS A 125 3.19 -14.26 -5.01
CA LYS A 125 3.93 -15.15 -4.10
C LYS A 125 5.34 -15.41 -4.59
N MET A 126 6.30 -15.33 -3.66
CA MET A 126 7.72 -15.59 -3.92
C MET A 126 8.37 -14.61 -4.93
N THR A 127 7.81 -13.43 -5.12
CA THR A 127 8.51 -12.36 -5.85
C THR A 127 9.63 -11.78 -5.00
N ASP A 128 10.76 -11.45 -5.62
CA ASP A 128 11.96 -10.96 -4.91
C ASP A 128 11.93 -9.44 -4.66
N VAL A 129 10.97 -8.72 -5.22
CA VAL A 129 10.84 -7.27 -5.02
C VAL A 129 10.00 -6.96 -3.77
N SER A 130 10.25 -5.82 -3.14
CA SER A 130 9.52 -5.38 -1.95
C SER A 130 8.13 -4.84 -2.28
N VAL A 131 7.93 -4.34 -3.50
CA VAL A 131 6.66 -3.77 -3.94
C VAL A 131 6.52 -3.85 -5.46
N THR A 132 5.32 -4.19 -5.93
CA THR A 132 4.93 -4.11 -7.35
C THR A 132 3.75 -3.15 -7.50
N ILE A 133 3.92 -2.11 -8.30
CA ILE A 133 2.85 -1.17 -8.63
C ILE A 133 1.95 -1.80 -9.70
N ASP A 134 0.64 -1.76 -9.47
CA ASP A 134 -0.37 -2.11 -10.45
C ASP A 134 -0.69 -0.87 -11.29
N SER A 135 -0.06 -0.78 -12.45
CA SER A 135 -0.13 0.44 -13.28
C SER A 135 -1.53 0.68 -13.86
N ALA A 136 -2.30 -0.39 -14.10
CA ALA A 136 -3.66 -0.28 -14.62
C ALA A 136 -4.64 0.33 -13.61
N LEU A 137 -4.32 0.27 -12.31
CA LEU A 137 -5.13 0.83 -11.23
C LEU A 137 -4.63 2.19 -10.72
N THR A 138 -3.61 2.75 -11.34
CA THR A 138 -3.19 4.14 -11.06
C THR A 138 -4.25 5.11 -11.57
N MET A 139 -4.69 6.02 -10.72
CA MET A 139 -5.70 7.03 -11.05
C MET A 139 -5.25 8.41 -10.59
N VAL A 140 -5.65 9.45 -11.33
CA VAL A 140 -5.49 10.84 -10.90
C VAL A 140 -6.83 11.55 -11.07
N MET A 141 -7.28 12.19 -10.01
CA MET A 141 -8.54 12.94 -9.95
C MET A 141 -8.20 14.43 -9.78
N GLY A 142 -8.76 15.28 -10.63
CA GLY A 142 -8.61 16.72 -10.53
C GLY A 142 -7.17 17.23 -10.66
N ASP A 143 -6.30 16.46 -11.29
CA ASP A 143 -4.87 16.74 -11.55
C ASP A 143 -3.92 16.74 -10.32
N ASP A 144 -4.43 16.61 -9.09
CA ASP A 144 -3.62 16.65 -7.86
C ASP A 144 -3.89 15.51 -6.88
N MET A 145 -4.96 14.74 -7.05
CA MET A 145 -5.27 13.60 -6.20
C MET A 145 -4.89 12.28 -6.88
N VAL A 146 -3.80 11.71 -6.44
CA VAL A 146 -3.22 10.48 -6.99
C VAL A 146 -3.62 9.27 -6.15
N LYS A 147 -4.12 8.23 -6.82
CA LYS A 147 -4.35 6.91 -6.23
C LYS A 147 -3.42 5.89 -6.86
N VAL A 148 -2.79 5.07 -6.03
CA VAL A 148 -1.88 4.00 -6.42
C VAL A 148 -2.22 2.72 -5.70
N ILE A 149 -2.24 1.61 -6.43
CA ILE A 149 -2.35 0.26 -5.89
C ILE A 149 -0.97 -0.41 -5.95
N ALA A 150 -0.55 -0.98 -4.84
CA ALA A 150 0.77 -1.59 -4.70
C ALA A 150 0.69 -2.92 -3.94
N TRP A 151 1.17 -3.96 -4.57
CA TRP A 151 1.25 -5.32 -4.04
C TRP A 151 2.53 -5.56 -3.27
#